data_d6b7578bfadb2066d7c5685b33125570
#
_entry.id   d6b7578bfadb2066d7c5685b33125570
#
_cell.length_a   1.000
_cell.length_b   1.000
_cell.length_c   1.000
_cell.angle_alpha   90.00
_cell.angle_beta   90.00
_cell.angle_gamma   90.00
#
_symmetry.space_group_name_H-M   'P 1'
#
loop_
_entity.id
_entity.type
_entity.pdbx_description
1 polymer ?
#
loop_
_entity_poly.entity_id
_entity_poly.type
_entity_poly.pdbx_seq_one_letter_code
_entity_poly.pdbx_strand_id
1 'polypeptide(L)'
;MTQIGAVLVVDDQAERAATLVAALDDPHHRYEITPEAPDIEAVLGADSPWDCVICHVELLNVSWASVRRAMRSFDVQVPVLAVSDHRDMDSMTTALGLGAAGFFVKPAEKPGLVRRAVERGVHHRQLQRDLVESNENLERANTELSHSLRILEQDQAAGRQVQKAMFPAHSLKAGD
;
A
#
# COMPACT_ATOMS: atom_id res chain seq x y z
N MET A 1 -11.17 -11.07 -12.19
CA MET A 1 -11.63 -9.75 -12.68
C MET A 1 -10.48 -8.80 -12.42
N THR A 2 -9.93 -8.17 -13.43
CA THR A 2 -8.84 -7.20 -13.27
C THR A 2 -9.41 -5.97 -12.57
N GLN A 3 -8.93 -5.67 -11.39
CA GLN A 3 -9.41 -4.52 -10.61
C GLN A 3 -8.93 -3.24 -11.30
N ILE A 4 -9.84 -2.29 -11.51
CA ILE A 4 -9.52 -1.01 -12.16
C ILE A 4 -8.67 -0.19 -11.19
N GLY A 5 -7.41 0.05 -11.53
CA GLY A 5 -6.51 0.88 -10.74
C GLY A 5 -6.76 2.36 -10.94
N ALA A 6 -6.51 3.16 -9.91
CA ALA A 6 -6.57 4.62 -9.96
C ALA A 6 -5.16 5.19 -10.11
N VAL A 7 -4.94 5.96 -11.19
CA VAL A 7 -3.63 6.55 -11.53
C VAL A 7 -3.74 8.06 -11.53
N LEU A 8 -2.92 8.72 -10.72
CA LEU A 8 -2.80 10.18 -10.71
C LEU A 8 -1.68 10.61 -11.66
N VAL A 9 -1.96 11.59 -12.52
CA VAL A 9 -0.97 12.21 -13.40
C VAL A 9 -0.76 13.66 -12.97
N VAL A 10 0.44 13.97 -12.50
CA VAL A 10 0.83 15.30 -12.02
C VAL A 10 1.74 15.96 -13.08
N ASP A 11 1.23 16.96 -13.74
CA ASP A 11 1.96 17.68 -14.80
C ASP A 11 1.42 19.12 -14.90
N ASP A 12 2.29 20.11 -14.82
CA ASP A 12 1.93 21.54 -14.93
C ASP A 12 1.34 21.93 -16.29
N GLN A 13 1.49 21.05 -17.30
CA GLN A 13 0.90 21.24 -18.62
C GLN A 13 -0.16 20.16 -18.89
N ALA A 14 -1.42 20.53 -18.67
CA ALA A 14 -2.55 19.61 -18.81
C ALA A 14 -2.65 18.96 -20.22
N GLU A 15 -2.29 19.69 -21.28
CA GLU A 15 -2.29 19.18 -22.65
C GLU A 15 -1.25 18.05 -22.84
N ARG A 16 -0.06 18.19 -22.24
CA ARG A 16 0.99 17.16 -22.27
C ARG A 16 0.56 15.92 -21.51
N ALA A 17 -0.04 16.11 -20.35
CA ALA A 17 -0.58 15.01 -19.55
C ALA A 17 -1.68 14.27 -20.30
N ALA A 18 -2.62 14.98 -20.92
CA ALA A 18 -3.69 14.39 -21.72
C ALA A 18 -3.13 13.60 -22.93
N THR A 19 -2.10 14.14 -23.60
CA THR A 19 -1.42 13.44 -24.70
C THR A 19 -0.76 12.15 -24.23
N LEU A 20 -0.10 12.17 -23.07
CA LEU A 20 0.50 10.98 -22.49
C LEU A 20 -0.58 9.93 -22.17
N VAL A 21 -1.64 10.31 -21.48
CA VAL A 21 -2.74 9.40 -21.11
C VAL A 21 -3.39 8.80 -22.37
N ALA A 22 -3.67 9.64 -23.38
CA ALA A 22 -4.21 9.16 -24.65
C ALA A 22 -3.28 8.16 -25.36
N ALA A 23 -1.95 8.40 -25.29
CA ALA A 23 -0.97 7.52 -25.90
C ALA A 23 -0.83 6.17 -25.17
N LEU A 24 -1.20 6.09 -23.88
CA LEU A 24 -1.19 4.83 -23.14
C LEU A 24 -2.27 3.87 -23.63
N ASP A 25 -3.38 4.39 -24.17
CA ASP A 25 -4.52 3.62 -24.69
C ASP A 25 -4.90 2.46 -23.73
N ASP A 26 -5.12 2.85 -22.45
CA ASP A 26 -5.30 1.90 -21.36
C ASP A 26 -6.75 1.95 -20.84
N PRO A 27 -7.60 1.00 -21.24
CA PRO A 27 -8.98 0.95 -20.78
C PRO A 27 -9.14 0.33 -19.38
N HIS A 28 -8.04 -0.20 -18.79
CA HIS A 28 -8.10 -0.96 -17.54
C HIS A 28 -7.86 -0.11 -16.30
N HIS A 29 -7.38 1.14 -16.46
CA HIS A 29 -7.11 2.04 -15.35
C HIS A 29 -7.83 3.38 -15.53
N ARG A 30 -8.15 4.02 -14.40
CA ARG A 30 -8.71 5.36 -14.38
C ARG A 30 -7.57 6.36 -14.16
N TYR A 31 -7.46 7.33 -15.06
CA TYR A 31 -6.48 8.40 -14.98
C TYR A 31 -7.12 9.70 -14.54
N GLU A 32 -6.50 10.39 -13.60
CA GLU A 32 -6.87 11.74 -13.21
C GLU A 32 -5.65 12.66 -13.35
N ILE A 33 -5.84 13.80 -13.98
CA ILE A 33 -4.77 14.77 -14.29
C ILE A 33 -4.92 15.95 -13.35
N THR A 34 -3.82 16.34 -12.70
CA THR A 34 -3.73 17.56 -11.90
C THR A 34 -2.52 18.40 -12.34
N PRO A 35 -2.70 19.73 -12.50
CA PRO A 35 -1.60 20.61 -12.87
C PRO A 35 -0.72 21.02 -11.68
N GLU A 36 -1.21 20.85 -10.48
CA GLU A 36 -0.49 21.20 -9.25
C GLU A 36 -0.08 19.93 -8.50
N ALA A 37 1.09 19.98 -7.88
CA ALA A 37 1.49 18.91 -6.96
C ALA A 37 0.54 18.93 -5.76
N PRO A 38 -0.35 17.94 -5.62
CA PRO A 38 -1.25 17.87 -4.49
C PRO A 38 -0.47 17.65 -3.20
N ASP A 39 -1.14 17.72 -2.07
CA ASP A 39 -0.54 17.32 -0.79
C ASP A 39 0.03 15.90 -0.91
N ILE A 40 1.35 15.82 -0.90
CA ILE A 40 2.08 14.58 -1.16
C ILE A 40 1.83 13.54 -0.08
N GLU A 41 1.61 13.96 1.16
CA GLU A 41 1.27 13.06 2.26
C GLU A 41 -0.08 12.38 2.02
N ALA A 42 -1.05 13.13 1.51
CA ALA A 42 -2.35 12.60 1.14
C ALA A 42 -2.27 11.66 -0.09
N VAL A 43 -1.41 11.98 -1.06
CA VAL A 43 -1.25 11.18 -2.30
C VAL A 43 -0.49 9.89 -2.08
N LEU A 44 0.54 9.90 -1.24
CA LEU A 44 1.43 8.74 -1.04
C LEU A 44 1.13 7.96 0.25
N GLY A 45 0.22 8.46 1.07
CA GLY A 45 -0.17 7.84 2.33
C GLY A 45 -0.80 6.45 2.19
N ALA A 46 -0.92 5.76 3.32
CA ALA A 46 -1.56 4.44 3.37
C ALA A 46 -3.00 4.47 2.87
N ASP A 47 -3.75 5.52 3.25
CA ASP A 47 -5.16 5.74 2.87
C ASP A 47 -5.32 6.41 1.49
N SER A 48 -4.24 6.54 0.72
CA SER A 48 -4.30 7.14 -0.61
C SER A 48 -5.26 6.38 -1.52
N PRO A 49 -6.15 7.09 -2.26
CA PRO A 49 -7.02 6.46 -3.24
C PRO A 49 -6.28 6.03 -4.50
N TRP A 50 -5.01 6.40 -4.62
CA TRP A 50 -4.20 6.16 -5.82
C TRP A 50 -3.40 4.88 -5.71
N ASP A 51 -3.33 4.16 -6.83
CA ASP A 51 -2.54 2.93 -6.95
C ASP A 51 -1.21 3.16 -7.66
N CYS A 52 -1.09 4.26 -8.41
CA CYS A 52 0.14 4.69 -9.07
C CYS A 52 0.10 6.20 -9.31
N VAL A 53 1.27 6.85 -9.30
CA VAL A 53 1.43 8.26 -9.63
C VAL A 53 2.40 8.38 -10.80
N ILE A 54 2.02 9.13 -11.83
CA ILE A 54 2.91 9.58 -12.90
C ILE A 54 3.19 11.05 -12.65
N CYS A 55 4.46 11.44 -12.49
CA CYS A 55 4.81 12.80 -12.15
C CYS A 55 5.90 13.36 -13.07
N HIS A 56 5.72 14.60 -13.55
CA HIS A 56 6.74 15.31 -14.31
C HIS A 56 7.94 15.67 -13.43
N VAL A 57 9.17 15.45 -13.92
CA VAL A 57 10.39 15.58 -13.11
C VAL A 57 10.62 16.98 -12.56
N GLU A 58 10.22 18.03 -13.27
CA GLU A 58 10.39 19.40 -12.80
C GLU A 58 9.54 19.69 -11.55
N LEU A 59 8.35 19.09 -11.48
CA LEU A 59 7.49 19.18 -10.29
C LEU A 59 8.06 18.33 -9.14
N LEU A 60 8.73 17.24 -9.45
CA LEU A 60 9.45 16.44 -8.47
C LEU A 60 10.57 17.23 -7.79
N ASN A 61 11.31 18.04 -8.52
CA ASN A 61 12.43 18.82 -7.97
C ASN A 61 12.00 19.87 -6.94
N VAL A 62 10.79 20.41 -7.05
CA VAL A 62 10.25 21.42 -6.11
C VAL A 62 9.73 20.79 -4.82
N SER A 63 9.15 19.60 -4.89
CA SER A 63 8.44 18.95 -3.77
C SER A 63 9.13 17.67 -3.26
N TRP A 64 10.24 17.26 -3.89
CA TRP A 64 10.80 15.92 -3.69
C TRP A 64 11.38 15.65 -2.31
N ALA A 65 11.84 16.66 -1.59
CA ALA A 65 12.27 16.47 -0.19
C ALA A 65 11.09 16.01 0.71
N SER A 66 9.90 16.50 0.43
CA SER A 66 8.66 16.11 1.11
C SER A 66 8.19 14.72 0.66
N VAL A 67 8.23 14.44 -0.66
CA VAL A 67 7.96 13.12 -1.24
C VAL A 67 8.85 12.05 -0.60
N ARG A 68 10.16 12.30 -0.55
CA ARG A 68 11.12 11.37 0.05
C ARG A 68 10.88 11.14 1.53
N ARG A 69 10.44 12.15 2.27
CA ARG A 69 10.09 12.01 3.67
C ARG A 69 8.83 11.16 3.84
N ALA A 70 7.80 11.45 3.04
CA ALA A 70 6.56 10.68 3.02
C ALA A 70 6.81 9.21 2.64
N MET A 71 7.56 8.94 1.58
CA MET A 71 7.88 7.59 1.12
C MET A 71 8.66 6.75 2.15
N ARG A 72 9.40 7.38 3.06
CA ARG A 72 10.12 6.68 4.15
C ARG A 72 9.28 6.45 5.40
N SER A 73 8.21 7.22 5.57
CA SER A 73 7.39 7.22 6.77
C SER A 73 6.21 6.26 6.69
N PHE A 74 5.88 5.76 5.50
CA PHE A 74 4.70 4.91 5.27
C PHE A 74 5.10 3.48 4.94
N ASP A 75 4.47 2.51 5.60
CA ASP A 75 4.66 1.08 5.34
C ASP A 75 4.14 0.67 3.96
N VAL A 76 3.22 1.44 3.40
CA VAL A 76 2.61 1.19 2.10
C VAL A 76 2.86 2.37 1.18
N GLN A 77 3.70 2.19 0.16
CA GLN A 77 4.11 3.24 -0.75
C GLN A 77 3.37 3.14 -2.08
N VAL A 78 2.78 4.27 -2.51
CA VAL A 78 2.25 4.39 -3.87
C VAL A 78 3.43 4.54 -4.84
N PRO A 79 3.58 3.67 -5.86
CA PRO A 79 4.68 3.75 -6.81
C PRO A 79 4.58 5.03 -7.64
N VAL A 80 5.71 5.74 -7.76
CA VAL A 80 5.83 6.97 -8.54
C VAL A 80 6.64 6.69 -9.80
N LEU A 81 6.07 6.99 -10.97
CA LEU A 81 6.73 6.96 -12.26
C LEU A 81 7.10 8.38 -12.67
N ALA A 82 8.39 8.64 -12.86
CA ALA A 82 8.87 9.94 -13.30
C ALA A 82 8.79 10.06 -14.83
N VAL A 83 8.33 11.20 -15.32
CA VAL A 83 8.32 11.51 -16.76
C VAL A 83 9.04 12.83 -17.04
N SER A 84 9.76 12.91 -18.15
CA SER A 84 10.49 14.11 -18.58
C SER A 84 10.27 14.39 -20.06
N ASP A 85 10.40 15.63 -20.49
CA ASP A 85 10.40 15.98 -21.90
C ASP A 85 11.76 15.76 -22.57
N HIS A 86 12.80 15.60 -21.77
CA HIS A 86 14.18 15.49 -22.25
C HIS A 86 14.87 14.22 -21.73
N ARG A 87 15.78 13.69 -22.57
CA ARG A 87 16.71 12.61 -22.17
C ARG A 87 17.87 13.23 -21.38
N ASP A 88 17.62 13.52 -20.13
CA ASP A 88 18.62 14.03 -19.24
C ASP A 88 19.00 12.97 -18.20
N MET A 89 20.30 12.64 -18.18
CA MET A 89 20.83 11.63 -17.27
C MET A 89 20.79 12.08 -15.82
N ASP A 90 20.94 13.39 -15.57
CA ASP A 90 20.94 13.92 -14.21
C ASP A 90 19.51 13.86 -13.61
N SER A 91 18.51 14.24 -14.39
CA SER A 91 17.10 14.09 -13.99
C SER A 91 16.72 12.62 -13.76
N MET A 92 17.19 11.71 -14.62
CA MET A 92 16.94 10.28 -14.47
C MET A 92 17.59 9.73 -13.21
N THR A 93 18.87 10.03 -12.99
CA THR A 93 19.62 9.57 -11.81
C THR A 93 19.00 10.13 -10.53
N THR A 94 18.60 11.39 -10.55
CA THR A 94 17.92 12.05 -9.44
C THR A 94 16.59 11.36 -9.13
N ALA A 95 15.73 11.21 -10.12
CA ALA A 95 14.41 10.59 -9.92
C ALA A 95 14.50 9.15 -9.39
N LEU A 96 15.36 8.32 -9.99
CA LEU A 96 15.57 6.93 -9.55
C LEU A 96 16.26 6.88 -8.17
N GLY A 97 17.24 7.73 -7.92
CA GLY A 97 17.91 7.83 -6.62
C GLY A 97 16.99 8.28 -5.49
N LEU A 98 15.91 8.97 -5.85
CA LEU A 98 14.88 9.40 -4.93
C LEU A 98 13.76 8.34 -4.73
N GLY A 99 13.82 7.23 -5.44
CA GLY A 99 12.90 6.11 -5.26
C GLY A 99 11.78 6.03 -6.29
N ALA A 100 11.86 6.74 -7.42
CA ALA A 100 10.94 6.55 -8.51
C ALA A 100 11.03 5.09 -9.02
N ALA A 101 9.87 4.47 -9.23
CA ALA A 101 9.75 3.10 -9.72
C ALA A 101 10.09 2.97 -11.22
N GLY A 102 10.18 4.09 -11.93
CA GLY A 102 10.60 4.17 -13.32
C GLY A 102 10.77 5.61 -13.80
N PHE A 103 11.53 5.78 -14.90
CA PHE A 103 11.74 7.05 -15.56
C PHE A 103 11.47 6.89 -17.07
N PHE A 104 10.68 7.81 -17.64
CA PHE A 104 10.27 7.78 -19.03
C PHE A 104 10.39 9.15 -19.67
N VAL A 105 10.70 9.18 -20.97
CA VAL A 105 10.82 10.43 -21.75
C VAL A 105 9.59 10.59 -22.62
N LYS A 106 9.04 11.81 -22.69
CA LYS A 106 7.93 12.18 -23.57
C LYS A 106 8.45 12.74 -24.90
N PRO A 107 7.70 12.65 -26.02
CA PRO A 107 6.56 11.74 -26.14
C PRO A 107 7.00 10.31 -25.98
N ALA A 108 6.16 9.46 -25.35
CA ALA A 108 6.52 8.09 -25.08
C ALA A 108 6.78 7.34 -26.41
N GLU A 109 8.04 7.18 -26.79
CA GLU A 109 8.42 6.41 -28.00
C GLU A 109 7.87 5.00 -27.99
N LYS A 110 7.64 4.47 -26.80
CA LYS A 110 7.07 3.13 -26.56
C LYS A 110 6.01 3.20 -25.47
N PRO A 111 4.79 3.68 -25.76
CA PRO A 111 3.73 3.83 -24.75
C PRO A 111 3.44 2.53 -23.99
N GLY A 112 3.58 1.38 -24.66
CA GLY A 112 3.42 0.08 -24.02
C GLY A 112 4.41 -0.22 -22.89
N LEU A 113 5.58 0.43 -22.83
CA LEU A 113 6.50 0.30 -21.69
C LEU A 113 5.98 1.07 -20.49
N VAL A 114 5.47 2.30 -20.69
CA VAL A 114 4.88 3.11 -19.63
C VAL A 114 3.63 2.41 -19.09
N ARG A 115 2.76 1.93 -19.96
CA ARG A 115 1.57 1.16 -19.58
C ARG A 115 1.94 -0.05 -18.69
N ARG A 116 2.91 -0.86 -19.11
CA ARG A 116 3.40 -2.00 -18.30
C ARG A 116 3.98 -1.58 -16.96
N ALA A 117 4.62 -0.41 -16.88
CA ALA A 117 5.11 0.12 -15.61
C ALA A 117 3.96 0.54 -14.70
N VAL A 118 2.92 1.17 -15.25
CA VAL A 118 1.68 1.48 -14.54
C VAL A 118 1.01 0.19 -14.02
N GLU A 119 0.78 -0.78 -14.90
CA GLU A 119 0.19 -2.08 -14.54
C GLU A 119 0.94 -2.76 -13.40
N ARG A 120 2.28 -2.77 -13.45
CA ARG A 120 3.10 -3.32 -12.37
C ARG A 120 2.97 -2.52 -11.07
N GLY A 121 2.96 -1.20 -11.17
CA GLY A 121 2.80 -0.31 -10.02
C GLY A 121 1.45 -0.55 -9.34
N VAL A 122 0.38 -0.51 -10.09
CA VAL A 122 -0.99 -0.78 -9.60
C VAL A 122 -1.08 -2.16 -8.95
N HIS A 123 -0.59 -3.20 -9.63
CA HIS A 123 -0.62 -4.56 -9.09
C HIS A 123 0.19 -4.69 -7.79
N HIS A 124 1.37 -4.10 -7.73
CA HIS A 124 2.19 -4.10 -6.53
C HIS A 124 1.47 -3.43 -5.35
N ARG A 125 0.84 -2.27 -5.60
CA ARG A 125 0.07 -1.54 -4.59
C ARG A 125 -1.12 -2.35 -4.08
N GLN A 126 -1.84 -3.02 -4.98
CA GLN A 126 -2.97 -3.87 -4.62
C GLN A 126 -2.53 -5.05 -3.74
N LEU A 127 -1.46 -5.75 -4.13
CA LEU A 127 -0.90 -6.82 -3.30
C LEU A 127 -0.47 -6.37 -1.92
N GLN A 128 0.10 -5.17 -1.80
CA GLN A 128 0.46 -4.60 -0.50
C GLN A 128 -0.77 -4.33 0.37
N ARG A 129 -1.85 -3.76 -0.22
CA ARG A 129 -3.11 -3.55 0.51
C ARG A 129 -3.72 -4.87 0.99
N ASP A 130 -3.78 -5.86 0.10
CA ASP A 130 -4.31 -7.20 0.44
C ASP A 130 -3.51 -7.85 1.57
N LEU A 131 -2.18 -7.67 1.58
CA LEU A 131 -1.30 -8.15 2.63
C LEU A 131 -1.58 -7.47 3.98
N VAL A 132 -1.73 -6.15 4.00
CA VAL A 132 -2.05 -5.39 5.22
C VAL A 132 -3.40 -5.84 5.77
N GLU A 133 -4.44 -5.89 4.92
CA GLU A 133 -5.78 -6.34 5.32
C GLU A 133 -5.77 -7.78 5.85
N SER A 134 -5.05 -8.67 5.18
CA SER A 134 -4.90 -10.07 5.63
C SER A 134 -4.23 -10.15 7.00
N ASN A 135 -3.19 -9.36 7.22
CA ASN A 135 -2.45 -9.32 8.49
C ASN A 135 -3.33 -8.81 9.64
N GLU A 136 -4.07 -7.72 9.40
CA GLU A 136 -5.03 -7.20 10.39
C GLU A 136 -6.14 -8.21 10.73
N ASN A 137 -6.63 -8.94 9.73
CA ASN A 137 -7.64 -9.98 9.95
C ASN A 137 -7.08 -11.14 10.78
N LEU A 138 -5.83 -11.55 10.53
CA LEU A 138 -5.14 -12.57 11.31
C LEU A 138 -4.91 -12.13 12.76
N GLU A 139 -4.51 -10.88 12.99
CA GLU A 139 -4.34 -10.34 14.34
C GLU A 139 -5.65 -10.29 15.12
N ARG A 140 -6.74 -9.86 14.47
CA ARG A 140 -8.09 -9.89 15.09
C ARG A 140 -8.50 -11.31 15.46
N ALA A 141 -8.38 -12.26 14.52
CA ALA A 141 -8.73 -13.67 14.78
C ALA A 141 -7.87 -14.29 15.89
N ASN A 142 -6.58 -13.98 15.96
CA ASN A 142 -5.69 -14.44 17.03
C ASN A 142 -6.07 -13.86 18.39
N THR A 143 -6.45 -12.59 18.42
CA THR A 143 -6.92 -11.94 19.65
C THR A 143 -8.23 -12.55 20.15
N GLU A 144 -9.19 -12.81 19.27
CA GLU A 144 -10.46 -13.47 19.60
C GLU A 144 -10.24 -14.90 20.10
N LEU A 145 -9.36 -15.66 19.43
CA LEU A 145 -9.01 -17.00 19.84
C LEU A 145 -8.37 -17.03 21.24
N SER A 146 -7.42 -16.12 21.47
CA SER A 146 -6.76 -15.98 22.77
C SER A 146 -7.73 -15.62 23.89
N HIS A 147 -8.70 -14.74 23.59
CA HIS A 147 -9.76 -14.41 24.54
C HIS A 147 -10.67 -15.60 24.84
N SER A 148 -11.08 -16.34 23.82
CA SER A 148 -11.93 -17.54 23.97
C SER A 148 -11.22 -18.64 24.77
N LEU A 149 -9.95 -18.88 24.52
CA LEU A 149 -9.14 -19.84 25.28
C LEU A 149 -9.06 -19.43 26.75
N ARG A 150 -8.84 -18.16 27.05
CA ARG A 150 -8.80 -17.66 28.43
C ARG A 150 -10.11 -17.88 29.18
N ILE A 151 -11.25 -17.65 28.51
CA ILE A 151 -12.58 -17.93 29.10
C ILE A 151 -12.71 -19.42 29.41
N LEU A 152 -12.38 -20.28 28.46
CA LEU A 152 -12.46 -21.76 28.64
C LEU A 152 -11.57 -22.25 29.79
N GLU A 153 -10.37 -21.70 29.95
CA GLU A 153 -9.47 -22.01 31.04
C GLU A 153 -10.05 -21.58 32.41
N GLN A 154 -10.69 -20.40 32.46
CA GLN A 154 -11.36 -19.93 33.68
C GLN A 154 -12.55 -20.81 34.05
N ASP A 155 -13.38 -21.18 33.08
CA ASP A 155 -14.53 -22.04 33.29
C ASP A 155 -14.10 -23.46 33.77
N GLN A 156 -13.04 -24.02 33.17
CA GLN A 156 -12.47 -25.27 33.60
C GLN A 156 -11.88 -25.20 35.03
N ALA A 157 -11.24 -24.08 35.37
CA ALA A 157 -10.71 -23.90 36.71
C ALA A 157 -11.84 -23.81 37.76
N ALA A 158 -12.90 -23.04 37.45
CA ALA A 158 -14.08 -22.94 38.28
C ALA A 158 -14.79 -24.32 38.44
N GLY A 159 -14.96 -25.06 37.36
CA GLY A 159 -15.53 -26.41 37.39
C GLY A 159 -14.75 -27.40 38.27
N ARG A 160 -13.41 -27.36 38.20
CA ARG A 160 -12.52 -28.15 39.08
C ARG A 160 -12.64 -27.77 40.57
N GLN A 161 -12.83 -26.49 40.88
CA GLN A 161 -13.05 -26.05 42.26
C GLN A 161 -14.40 -26.55 42.82
N VAL A 162 -15.46 -26.46 42.04
CA VAL A 162 -16.77 -26.98 42.41
C VAL A 162 -16.72 -28.50 42.66
N GLN A 163 -16.07 -29.25 41.76
CA GLN A 163 -15.89 -30.66 41.88
C GLN A 163 -15.14 -31.07 43.17
N LYS A 164 -14.07 -30.36 43.51
CA LYS A 164 -13.33 -30.57 44.77
C LYS A 164 -14.16 -30.24 46.01
N ALA A 165 -15.03 -29.24 45.94
CA ALA A 165 -15.91 -28.85 47.05
C ALA A 165 -17.05 -29.86 47.25
N MET A 166 -17.56 -30.45 46.19
CA MET A 166 -18.66 -31.42 46.24
C MET A 166 -18.20 -32.86 46.62
N PHE A 167 -16.96 -33.22 46.27
CA PHE A 167 -16.37 -34.52 46.59
C PHE A 167 -15.06 -34.32 47.38
N PRO A 168 -15.14 -33.96 48.69
CA PRO A 168 -13.96 -33.96 49.55
C PRO A 168 -13.43 -35.38 49.59
N ALA A 169 -12.13 -35.54 49.35
CA ALA A 169 -11.47 -36.86 49.43
C ALA A 169 -11.70 -37.47 50.79
N HIS A 170 -12.55 -38.48 50.88
CA HIS A 170 -12.63 -39.31 52.05
C HIS A 170 -11.29 -40.06 52.16
N SER A 171 -10.44 -39.61 53.06
CA SER A 171 -9.30 -40.39 53.49
C SER A 171 -9.82 -41.65 54.18
N LEU A 172 -9.87 -42.75 53.41
CA LEU A 172 -9.93 -44.08 54.03
C LEU A 172 -8.64 -44.24 54.83
N LYS A 173 -8.73 -43.93 56.15
CA LYS A 173 -7.78 -44.47 57.11
C LYS A 173 -8.06 -46.02 57.13
N ALA A 174 -7.20 -46.77 56.51
CA ALA A 174 -7.07 -48.22 56.84
C ALA A 174 -6.57 -48.23 58.26
N GLY A 175 -7.46 -48.66 59.18
CA GLY A 175 -7.09 -49.04 60.52
C GLY A 175 -6.44 -50.43 60.53
N ASP A 176 -5.44 -50.56 61.34
CA ASP A 176 -4.75 -51.79 61.69
C ASP A 176 -5.74 -52.93 62.14
#